data_b763bbf776bb0eb73651dcb702c8e03d
#
_entry.id   b763bbf776bb0eb73651dcb702c8e03d
#
_cell.length_a   1.000
_cell.length_b   1.000
_cell.length_c   1.000
_cell.angle_alpha   90.00
_cell.angle_beta   90.00
_cell.angle_gamma   90.00
#
_symmetry.space_group_name_H-M   'P 1'
#
loop_
_entity.id
_entity.type
_entity.pdbx_description
1 polymer ?
#
loop_
_entity_poly.entity_id
_entity_poly.type
_entity_poly.pdbx_seq_one_letter_code
_entity_poly.pdbx_strand_id
1 'polypeptide(L)'
;MTQARHPERLRAFIGALAELIDGNPREGDLLHRGGKLLAQLVSHDDWLPDEFAQPDPERYQQFLLHADSRQRFSVVSFVWGPGQRTPIHDHRVWGLIGMLRGAEVSQGFARAPGGSLVAQGEPVQLLPGQVEAVSPKVGDIHQVSNAHGDQVSISIHVYGANIGAVRRAV
;
A
#
# COMPACT_ATOMS: atom_id res chain seq x y z
N MET A 1 0.30 26.00 1.89
CA MET A 1 0.90 24.69 1.55
C MET A 1 1.89 24.31 2.62
N THR A 2 1.61 23.26 3.36
CA THR A 2 2.52 22.77 4.41
C THR A 2 3.60 21.94 3.72
N GLN A 3 4.82 22.43 3.75
CA GLN A 3 5.96 21.68 3.22
C GLN A 3 6.23 20.46 4.11
N ALA A 4 6.59 19.31 3.52
CA ALA A 4 6.99 18.12 4.28
C ALA A 4 8.12 18.50 5.25
N ARG A 5 7.88 18.31 6.55
CA ARG A 5 8.84 18.73 7.61
C ARG A 5 10.03 17.78 7.71
N HIS A 6 9.82 16.51 7.36
CA HIS A 6 10.83 15.45 7.49
C HIS A 6 10.92 14.57 6.23
N PRO A 7 11.28 15.13 5.06
CA PRO A 7 11.37 14.36 3.81
C PRO A 7 12.45 13.27 3.84
N GLU A 8 13.40 13.37 4.78
CA GLU A 8 14.44 12.37 4.99
C GLU A 8 13.88 11.01 5.44
N ARG A 9 12.68 10.96 6.04
CA ARG A 9 12.05 9.70 6.48
C ARG A 9 11.76 8.77 5.31
N LEU A 10 11.22 9.31 4.22
CA LEU A 10 10.97 8.52 3.00
C LEU A 10 12.29 8.03 2.38
N ARG A 11 13.31 8.88 2.31
CA ARG A 11 14.63 8.50 1.78
C ARG A 11 15.29 7.41 2.61
N ALA A 12 15.22 7.51 3.93
CA ALA A 12 15.74 6.49 4.83
C ALA A 12 15.01 5.15 4.66
N PHE A 13 13.69 5.17 4.52
CA PHE A 13 12.89 3.99 4.23
C PHE A 13 13.29 3.33 2.91
N ILE A 14 13.38 4.11 1.83
CA ILE A 14 13.79 3.62 0.50
C ILE A 14 15.17 2.96 0.56
N GLY A 15 16.14 3.61 1.20
CA GLY A 15 17.50 3.09 1.37
C GLY A 15 17.52 1.77 2.15
N ALA A 16 16.82 1.70 3.27
CA ALA A 16 16.75 0.50 4.10
C ALA A 16 16.05 -0.67 3.38
N LEU A 17 14.97 -0.37 2.63
CA LEU A 17 14.29 -1.39 1.84
C LEU A 17 15.17 -1.90 0.69
N ALA A 18 15.89 -1.01 -0.01
CA ALA A 18 16.83 -1.39 -1.06
C ALA A 18 17.93 -2.31 -0.52
N GLU A 19 18.53 -1.99 0.64
CA GLU A 19 19.50 -2.86 1.32
C GLU A 19 18.92 -4.23 1.68
N LEU A 20 17.70 -4.24 2.21
CA LEU A 20 17.01 -5.49 2.53
C LEU A 20 16.85 -6.38 1.29
N ILE A 21 16.42 -5.80 0.17
CA ILE A 21 16.22 -6.50 -1.10
C ILE A 21 17.55 -6.96 -1.70
N ASP A 22 18.62 -6.17 -1.58
CA ASP A 22 19.97 -6.53 -2.03
C ASP A 22 20.50 -7.79 -1.34
N GLY A 23 20.09 -8.04 -0.10
CA GLY A 23 20.38 -9.26 0.66
C GLY A 23 19.68 -10.51 0.12
N ASN A 24 18.84 -10.40 -0.92
CA ASN A 24 18.07 -11.49 -1.52
C ASN A 24 17.33 -12.36 -0.49
N PRO A 25 16.51 -11.79 0.40
CA PRO A 25 15.80 -12.52 1.44
C PRO A 25 14.71 -13.42 0.84
N ARG A 26 14.28 -14.42 1.59
CA ARG A 26 13.03 -15.14 1.27
C ARG A 26 11.85 -14.15 1.36
N GLU A 27 10.80 -14.39 0.56
CA GLU A 27 9.64 -13.48 0.54
C GLU A 27 9.04 -13.25 1.94
N GLY A 28 8.88 -14.31 2.74
CA GLY A 28 8.36 -14.16 4.12
C GLY A 28 9.22 -13.24 5.00
N ASP A 29 10.54 -13.35 4.91
CA ASP A 29 11.48 -12.49 5.64
C ASP A 29 11.43 -11.05 5.09
N LEU A 30 11.30 -10.90 3.77
CA LEU A 30 11.13 -9.59 3.11
C LEU A 30 9.85 -8.89 3.60
N LEU A 31 8.73 -9.59 3.59
CA LEU A 31 7.44 -9.05 4.02
C LEU A 31 7.47 -8.69 5.51
N HIS A 32 8.06 -9.53 6.34
CA HIS A 32 8.17 -9.27 7.77
C HIS A 32 9.08 -8.06 8.09
N ARG A 33 10.29 -8.05 7.54
CA ARG A 33 11.28 -6.99 7.80
C ARG A 33 10.91 -5.71 7.08
N GLY A 34 10.46 -5.80 5.83
CA GLY A 34 9.95 -4.66 5.06
C GLY A 34 8.71 -4.04 5.69
N GLY A 35 7.82 -4.87 6.24
CA GLY A 35 6.66 -4.44 7.01
C GLY A 35 7.02 -3.62 8.23
N LYS A 36 8.08 -4.00 8.96
CA LYS A 36 8.60 -3.21 10.09
C LYS A 36 9.16 -1.85 9.64
N LEU A 37 9.88 -1.81 8.53
CA LEU A 37 10.38 -0.56 7.96
C LEU A 37 9.24 0.37 7.56
N LEU A 38 8.21 -0.17 6.92
CA LEU A 38 7.04 0.60 6.52
C LEU A 38 6.24 1.09 7.74
N ALA A 39 6.06 0.24 8.76
CA ALA A 39 5.39 0.63 10.01
C ALA A 39 6.10 1.82 10.68
N GLN A 40 7.43 1.81 10.69
CA GLN A 40 8.21 2.93 11.21
C GLN A 40 7.98 4.21 10.40
N LEU A 41 7.90 4.12 9.06
CA LEU A 41 7.64 5.28 8.20
C LEU A 41 6.25 5.86 8.45
N VAL A 42 5.21 5.00 8.45
CA VAL A 42 3.81 5.46 8.58
C VAL A 42 3.39 5.77 10.02
N SER A 43 4.26 5.54 11.00
CA SER A 43 4.06 6.00 12.38
C SER A 43 4.22 7.51 12.55
N HIS A 44 4.71 8.21 11.51
CA HIS A 44 4.88 9.66 11.49
C HIS A 44 4.19 10.24 10.25
N ASP A 45 3.31 11.20 10.44
CA ASP A 45 2.58 11.90 9.35
C ASP A 45 3.14 13.32 9.16
N ASP A 46 4.45 13.40 8.86
CA ASP A 46 5.18 14.67 8.75
C ASP A 46 6.14 14.74 7.54
N TRP A 47 6.10 13.74 6.66
CA TRP A 47 7.07 13.57 5.59
C TRP A 47 6.47 13.55 4.17
N LEU A 48 5.16 13.25 4.03
CA LEU A 48 4.52 13.21 2.72
C LEU A 48 4.28 14.64 2.22
N PRO A 49 4.79 15.01 1.01
CA PRO A 49 4.49 16.31 0.42
C PRO A 49 2.99 16.47 0.14
N ASP A 50 2.46 17.67 0.35
CA ASP A 50 1.03 17.98 0.15
C ASP A 50 0.55 17.67 -1.27
N GLU A 51 1.41 17.81 -2.28
CA GLU A 51 1.10 17.49 -3.67
C GLU A 51 0.75 16.00 -3.90
N PHE A 52 1.25 15.10 -3.04
CA PHE A 52 0.98 13.66 -3.06
C PHE A 52 -0.06 13.22 -2.03
N ALA A 53 -0.75 14.18 -1.44
CA ALA A 53 -1.80 13.98 -0.42
C ALA A 53 -3.16 14.55 -0.86
N GLN A 54 -3.31 14.94 -2.13
CA GLN A 54 -4.52 15.59 -2.64
C GLN A 54 -5.60 14.57 -3.02
N PRO A 55 -6.81 14.66 -2.43
CA PRO A 55 -7.92 13.83 -2.85
C PRO A 55 -8.54 14.33 -4.17
N ASP A 56 -9.26 13.43 -4.83
CA ASP A 56 -10.13 13.74 -5.95
C ASP A 56 -11.57 13.32 -5.58
N PRO A 57 -12.60 14.15 -5.82
CA PRO A 57 -13.96 13.83 -5.41
C PRO A 57 -14.58 12.66 -6.17
N GLU A 58 -14.07 12.33 -7.35
CA GLU A 58 -14.64 11.29 -8.21
C GLU A 58 -14.00 9.92 -8.03
N ARG A 59 -12.72 9.89 -7.63
CA ARG A 59 -11.93 8.64 -7.55
C ARG A 59 -10.77 8.76 -6.58
N TYR A 60 -10.32 7.64 -6.00
CA TYR A 60 -9.08 7.61 -5.24
C TYR A 60 -7.88 7.94 -6.16
N GLN A 61 -6.89 8.61 -5.59
CA GLN A 61 -5.67 8.99 -6.30
C GLN A 61 -4.51 8.07 -5.96
N GLN A 62 -3.61 7.89 -6.91
CA GLN A 62 -2.35 7.17 -6.74
C GLN A 62 -1.21 8.08 -7.20
N PHE A 63 -0.27 8.36 -6.30
CA PHE A 63 0.90 9.17 -6.61
C PHE A 63 2.18 8.32 -6.44
N LEU A 64 2.96 8.22 -7.50
CA LEU A 64 4.24 7.53 -7.45
C LEU A 64 5.24 8.37 -6.64
N LEU A 65 5.69 7.85 -5.49
CA LEU A 65 6.68 8.50 -4.64
C LEU A 65 8.11 8.07 -5.02
N HIS A 66 8.29 6.81 -5.42
CA HIS A 66 9.57 6.26 -5.83
C HIS A 66 9.40 5.04 -6.73
N ALA A 67 10.23 4.96 -7.76
CA ALA A 67 10.42 3.75 -8.56
C ALA A 67 11.90 3.38 -8.49
N ASP A 68 12.21 2.15 -8.02
CA ASP A 68 13.57 1.66 -7.97
C ASP A 68 14.19 1.59 -9.38
N SER A 69 15.43 2.07 -9.53
CA SER A 69 16.12 2.12 -10.83
C SER A 69 16.31 0.73 -11.48
N ARG A 70 16.33 -0.33 -10.66
CA ARG A 70 16.39 -1.73 -11.08
C ARG A 70 15.00 -2.39 -11.16
N GLN A 71 13.93 -1.62 -11.01
CA GLN A 71 12.53 -2.04 -11.07
C GLN A 71 12.14 -3.14 -10.06
N ARG A 72 12.85 -3.24 -8.94
CA ARG A 72 12.62 -4.26 -7.91
C ARG A 72 11.43 -3.93 -7.03
N PHE A 73 11.15 -2.63 -6.84
CA PHE A 73 10.01 -2.15 -6.05
C PHE A 73 9.60 -0.73 -6.46
N SER A 74 8.39 -0.36 -6.05
CA SER A 74 7.87 1.01 -6.15
C SER A 74 7.13 1.38 -4.88
N VAL A 75 7.08 2.68 -4.57
CA VAL A 75 6.38 3.26 -3.43
C VAL A 75 5.33 4.25 -3.93
N VAL A 76 4.10 4.09 -3.50
CA VAL A 76 2.94 4.84 -4.00
C VAL A 76 2.12 5.35 -2.81
N SER A 77 1.69 6.62 -2.81
CA SER A 77 0.65 7.08 -1.91
C SER A 77 -0.72 6.87 -2.56
N PHE A 78 -1.64 6.27 -1.81
CA PHE A 78 -3.06 6.18 -2.15
C PHE A 78 -3.81 7.20 -1.31
N VAL A 79 -4.53 8.08 -1.98
CA VAL A 79 -5.36 9.11 -1.33
C VAL A 79 -6.81 8.78 -1.60
N TRP A 80 -7.53 8.47 -0.52
CA TRP A 80 -8.91 8.02 -0.53
C TRP A 80 -9.82 9.14 -0.11
N GLY A 81 -10.67 9.62 -0.99
CA GLY A 81 -11.78 10.47 -0.63
C GLY A 81 -12.83 9.71 0.19
N PRO A 82 -13.79 10.41 0.81
CA PRO A 82 -14.86 9.79 1.58
C PRO A 82 -15.58 8.67 0.82
N GLY A 83 -15.64 7.46 1.42
CA GLY A 83 -16.34 6.30 0.87
C GLY A 83 -15.76 5.68 -0.39
N GLN A 84 -14.62 6.14 -0.88
CA GLN A 84 -13.99 5.59 -2.08
C GLN A 84 -13.40 4.19 -1.83
N ARG A 85 -13.38 3.37 -2.89
CA ARG A 85 -12.90 1.99 -2.84
C ARG A 85 -12.34 1.54 -4.18
N THR A 86 -11.52 0.49 -4.15
CA THR A 86 -11.05 -0.20 -5.35
C THR A 86 -12.10 -1.18 -5.88
N PRO A 87 -12.00 -1.61 -7.13
CA PRO A 87 -12.53 -2.91 -7.55
C PRO A 87 -11.87 -4.05 -6.75
N ILE A 88 -12.44 -5.25 -6.81
CA ILE A 88 -11.75 -6.47 -6.35
C ILE A 88 -10.60 -6.72 -7.31
N HIS A 89 -9.38 -6.87 -6.82
CA HIS A 89 -8.18 -7.01 -7.64
C HIS A 89 -7.11 -7.89 -6.98
N ASP A 90 -6.17 -8.36 -7.78
CA ASP A 90 -4.92 -9.00 -7.34
C ASP A 90 -3.71 -8.10 -7.65
N HIS A 91 -2.54 -8.46 -7.13
CA HIS A 91 -1.31 -7.67 -7.33
C HIS A 91 -0.27 -8.38 -8.19
N ARG A 92 -0.32 -9.70 -8.30
CA ARG A 92 0.65 -10.58 -8.98
C ARG A 92 2.09 -10.50 -8.45
N VAL A 93 2.35 -9.59 -7.54
CA VAL A 93 3.62 -9.35 -6.87
C VAL A 93 3.37 -9.18 -5.39
N TRP A 94 4.41 -9.32 -4.56
CA TRP A 94 4.27 -9.00 -3.16
C TRP A 94 4.00 -7.50 -2.97
N GLY A 95 3.27 -7.16 -1.92
CA GLY A 95 2.98 -5.79 -1.55
C GLY A 95 2.91 -5.61 -0.04
N LEU A 96 3.17 -4.40 0.39
CA LEU A 96 2.99 -3.93 1.75
C LEU A 96 2.11 -2.68 1.71
N ILE A 97 1.16 -2.61 2.61
CA ILE A 97 0.23 -1.49 2.74
C ILE A 97 0.36 -0.94 4.15
N GLY A 98 0.82 0.31 4.28
CA GLY A 98 0.96 0.99 5.56
C GLY A 98 -0.03 2.14 5.67
N MET A 99 -0.76 2.22 6.78
CA MET A 99 -1.71 3.31 7.01
C MET A 99 -1.01 4.53 7.57
N LEU A 100 -1.08 5.66 6.85
CA LEU A 100 -0.46 6.91 7.27
C LEU A 100 -1.47 7.83 7.96
N ARG A 101 -2.68 7.97 7.39
CA ARG A 101 -3.70 8.91 7.86
C ARG A 101 -5.09 8.34 7.65
N GLY A 102 -5.98 8.51 8.64
CA GLY A 102 -7.33 7.97 8.58
C GLY A 102 -7.38 6.47 8.85
N ALA A 103 -8.18 5.75 8.08
CA ALA A 103 -8.30 4.29 8.17
C ALA A 103 -8.81 3.70 6.87
N GLU A 104 -8.45 2.45 6.60
CA GLU A 104 -9.01 1.68 5.49
C GLU A 104 -9.49 0.30 5.93
N VAL A 105 -10.36 -0.28 5.14
CA VAL A 105 -10.87 -1.65 5.33
C VAL A 105 -10.46 -2.48 4.11
N SER A 106 -9.82 -3.61 4.37
CA SER A 106 -9.45 -4.61 3.37
C SER A 106 -10.31 -5.85 3.54
N GLN A 107 -11.03 -6.22 2.49
CA GLN A 107 -11.79 -7.47 2.43
C GLN A 107 -11.09 -8.42 1.46
N GLY A 108 -10.65 -9.57 1.97
CA GLY A 108 -10.09 -10.65 1.17
C GLY A 108 -11.16 -11.42 0.38
N PHE A 109 -10.75 -11.97 -0.77
CA PHE A 109 -11.59 -12.81 -1.62
C PHE A 109 -10.83 -14.05 -2.06
N ALA A 110 -11.57 -15.13 -2.32
CA ALA A 110 -11.04 -16.35 -2.92
C ALA A 110 -11.89 -16.73 -4.15
N ARG A 111 -11.27 -17.48 -5.07
CA ARG A 111 -12.01 -18.05 -6.20
C ARG A 111 -12.72 -19.33 -5.76
N ALA A 112 -14.03 -19.36 -5.92
CA ALA A 112 -14.82 -20.59 -5.78
C ALA A 112 -14.56 -21.54 -6.96
N PRO A 113 -14.89 -22.85 -6.82
CA PRO A 113 -14.71 -23.84 -7.89
C PRO A 113 -15.31 -23.46 -9.24
N GLY A 114 -16.40 -22.67 -9.27
CA GLY A 114 -17.03 -22.14 -10.49
C GLY A 114 -16.38 -20.87 -11.05
N GLY A 115 -15.28 -20.39 -10.45
CA GLY A 115 -14.56 -19.19 -10.88
C GLY A 115 -15.07 -17.87 -10.31
N SER A 116 -16.21 -17.85 -9.60
CA SER A 116 -16.73 -16.66 -8.92
C SER A 116 -15.83 -16.27 -7.74
N LEU A 117 -15.82 -14.96 -7.43
CA LEU A 117 -15.13 -14.45 -6.25
C LEU A 117 -16.07 -14.44 -5.06
N VAL A 118 -15.63 -15.03 -3.95
CA VAL A 118 -16.36 -15.06 -2.68
C VAL A 118 -15.52 -14.41 -1.59
N ALA A 119 -16.16 -13.66 -0.70
CA ALA A 119 -15.47 -13.06 0.43
C ALA A 119 -14.84 -14.16 1.30
N GLN A 120 -13.60 -13.94 1.71
CA GLN A 120 -12.82 -14.86 2.53
C GLN A 120 -12.34 -14.14 3.80
N GLY A 121 -12.71 -14.70 4.95
CA GLY A 121 -12.36 -14.12 6.24
C GLY A 121 -13.11 -12.83 6.55
N GLU A 122 -12.88 -12.31 7.75
CA GLU A 122 -13.42 -11.03 8.17
C GLU A 122 -12.68 -9.87 7.54
N PRO A 123 -13.35 -8.74 7.28
CA PRO A 123 -12.67 -7.51 6.86
C PRO A 123 -11.63 -7.08 7.91
N VAL A 124 -10.47 -6.65 7.43
CA VAL A 124 -9.40 -6.14 8.29
C VAL A 124 -9.40 -4.62 8.22
N GLN A 125 -9.54 -3.96 9.36
CA GLN A 125 -9.38 -2.51 9.46
C GLN A 125 -7.91 -2.18 9.73
N LEU A 126 -7.35 -1.27 8.92
CA LEU A 126 -5.99 -0.77 9.06
C LEU A 126 -6.04 0.65 9.62
N LEU A 127 -5.37 0.86 10.77
CA LEU A 127 -5.27 2.14 11.46
C LEU A 127 -3.87 2.74 11.29
N PRO A 128 -3.69 4.07 11.53
CA PRO A 128 -2.38 4.71 11.37
C PRO A 128 -1.25 3.97 12.11
N GLY A 129 -0.14 3.75 11.42
CA GLY A 129 1.01 3.01 11.92
C GLY A 129 0.96 1.50 11.69
N GLN A 130 -0.17 0.96 11.29
CA GLN A 130 -0.34 -0.48 10.99
C GLN A 130 0.02 -0.81 9.56
N VAL A 131 0.43 -2.06 9.33
CA VAL A 131 0.84 -2.58 8.01
C VAL A 131 0.17 -3.92 7.73
N GLU A 132 -0.30 -4.09 6.51
CA GLU A 132 -0.78 -5.35 5.93
C GLU A 132 0.17 -5.81 4.83
N ALA A 133 0.43 -7.11 4.75
CA ALA A 133 1.18 -7.72 3.65
C ALA A 133 0.25 -8.50 2.73
N VAL A 134 0.48 -8.39 1.42
CA VAL A 134 -0.23 -9.13 0.38
C VAL A 134 0.78 -9.80 -0.56
N SER A 135 0.48 -11.01 -1.01
CA SER A 135 1.23 -11.66 -2.08
C SER A 135 0.43 -12.81 -2.69
N PRO A 136 0.76 -13.25 -3.93
CA PRO A 136 0.15 -14.43 -4.52
C PRO A 136 0.29 -15.70 -3.66
N LYS A 137 1.30 -15.75 -2.77
CA LYS A 137 1.55 -16.89 -1.89
C LYS A 137 0.77 -16.87 -0.59
N VAL A 138 0.45 -15.68 -0.04
CA VAL A 138 -0.26 -15.54 1.24
C VAL A 138 -1.69 -15.04 1.08
N GLY A 139 -2.09 -14.68 -0.16
CA GLY A 139 -3.38 -14.10 -0.50
C GLY A 139 -3.25 -12.64 -0.92
N ASP A 140 -3.78 -12.33 -2.09
CA ASP A 140 -3.63 -11.01 -2.69
C ASP A 140 -4.89 -10.51 -3.41
N ILE A 141 -5.96 -11.31 -3.44
CA ILE A 141 -7.24 -10.88 -4.00
C ILE A 141 -8.01 -10.16 -2.91
N HIS A 142 -8.20 -8.86 -3.09
CA HIS A 142 -8.91 -8.06 -2.10
C HIS A 142 -9.62 -6.85 -2.71
N GLN A 143 -10.48 -6.23 -1.92
CA GLN A 143 -11.03 -4.91 -2.15
C GLN A 143 -10.68 -4.04 -0.96
N VAL A 144 -10.15 -2.84 -1.23
CA VAL A 144 -9.80 -1.85 -0.21
C VAL A 144 -10.75 -0.66 -0.32
N SER A 145 -11.18 -0.17 0.81
CA SER A 145 -12.05 1.00 0.91
C SER A 145 -11.61 1.95 2.02
N ASN A 146 -11.87 3.24 1.83
CA ASN A 146 -11.77 4.20 2.93
C ASN A 146 -12.79 3.80 4.02
N ALA A 147 -12.31 3.61 5.25
CA ALA A 147 -13.19 3.28 6.38
C ALA A 147 -14.12 4.44 6.78
N HIS A 148 -13.79 5.66 6.34
CA HIS A 148 -14.53 6.88 6.65
C HIS A 148 -15.39 7.34 5.48
N GLY A 149 -16.64 7.74 5.79
CA GLY A 149 -17.56 8.33 4.83
C GLY A 149 -17.52 9.87 4.77
N ASP A 150 -16.68 10.51 5.59
CA ASP A 150 -16.69 11.96 5.80
C ASP A 150 -15.29 12.59 5.81
N GLN A 151 -14.22 11.82 5.70
CA GLN A 151 -12.86 12.33 5.72
C GLN A 151 -11.93 11.55 4.79
N VAL A 152 -10.81 12.19 4.42
CA VAL A 152 -9.75 11.62 3.59
C VAL A 152 -8.92 10.64 4.42
N SER A 153 -8.53 9.53 3.79
CA SER A 153 -7.52 8.60 4.31
C SER A 153 -6.36 8.49 3.34
N ILE A 154 -5.16 8.22 3.86
CA ILE A 154 -3.95 8.04 3.05
C ILE A 154 -3.22 6.80 3.52
N SER A 155 -2.93 5.90 2.58
CA SER A 155 -2.09 4.73 2.79
C SER A 155 -0.88 4.73 1.85
N ILE A 156 0.20 4.13 2.31
CA ILE A 156 1.45 4.01 1.55
C ILE A 156 1.60 2.57 1.13
N HIS A 157 1.67 2.35 -0.17
CA HIS A 157 1.77 1.03 -0.77
C HIS A 157 3.17 0.82 -1.33
N VAL A 158 3.74 -0.34 -1.06
CA VAL A 158 5.02 -0.79 -1.60
C VAL A 158 4.77 -2.07 -2.40
N TYR A 159 5.18 -2.08 -3.65
CA TYR A 159 5.01 -3.24 -4.53
C TYR A 159 6.35 -3.76 -5.03
N GLY A 160 6.48 -5.09 -5.12
CA GLY A 160 7.66 -5.79 -5.60
C GLY A 160 7.88 -5.73 -7.10
N ALA A 161 7.57 -4.59 -7.72
CA ALA A 161 7.79 -4.29 -9.13
C ALA A 161 7.60 -2.79 -9.37
N ASN A 162 7.92 -2.32 -10.58
CA ASN A 162 7.45 -1.01 -11.04
C ASN A 162 5.95 -1.13 -11.37
N ILE A 163 5.11 -0.59 -10.50
CA ILE A 163 3.66 -0.73 -10.61
C ILE A 163 3.07 -0.13 -11.89
N GLY A 164 3.77 0.84 -12.50
CA GLY A 164 3.39 1.40 -13.80
C GLY A 164 3.59 0.42 -14.97
N ALA A 165 4.44 -0.58 -14.81
CA ALA A 165 4.73 -1.60 -15.82
C ALA A 165 3.95 -2.90 -15.60
N VAL A 166 3.40 -3.14 -14.40
CA VAL A 166 2.64 -4.35 -14.08
C VAL A 166 1.19 -4.18 -14.50
N ARG A 167 0.73 -5.00 -15.44
CA ARG A 167 -0.70 -5.07 -15.77
C ARG A 167 -1.45 -5.77 -14.64
N ARG A 168 -2.34 -5.05 -14.00
CA ARG A 168 -3.26 -5.62 -13.02
C ARG A 168 -4.37 -6.38 -13.75
N ALA A 169 -4.59 -7.65 -13.38
CA ALA A 169 -5.80 -8.35 -13.77
C ALA A 169 -6.94 -7.96 -12.82
N VAL A 170 -8.09 -7.77 -13.38
CA VAL A 170 -9.36 -7.60 -12.67
C VAL A 170 -10.02 -8.95 -12.54
#